data_89bf7061a14fcdc472a8cf782acb6013
#
_entry.id   89bf7061a14fcdc472a8cf782acb6013
#
_cell.length_a   1.000
_cell.length_b   1.000
_cell.length_c   1.000
_cell.angle_alpha   90.00
_cell.angle_beta   90.00
_cell.angle_gamma   90.00
#
_symmetry.space_group_name_H-M   'P 1'
#
loop_
_entity.id
_entity.type
_entity.pdbx_description
1 polymer ?
#
loop_
_entity_poly.entity_id
_entity_poly.type
_entity_poly.pdbx_seq_one_letter_code
_entity_poly.pdbx_strand_id
1 'polypeptide(L)'
;MIEVRWHGRGGQGAVTSVELLALTAIEEGKYAQGFPSFGPERRGAPVAAFNRVDDHHIKIRSQIYSPDVVVVLDESLMAMVNVVDGLKPEGILIVNTAKSIKEIAEMTKFKGKIATVDASSIAWKELGVPITNTTMLGALIKCSKVVKLESVKGPVDHRFGRIANKNLAAMKRAYDEVKFN
;
A
#
# COMPACT_ATOMS: atom_id res chain seq x y z
N MET A 1 -6.43 -1.85 -16.26
CA MET A 1 -6.30 -2.58 -14.98
C MET A 1 -5.02 -2.16 -14.28
N ILE A 2 -5.07 -1.85 -12.99
CA ILE A 2 -3.90 -1.56 -12.14
C ILE A 2 -3.77 -2.70 -11.14
N GLU A 3 -2.57 -3.28 -11.06
CA GLU A 3 -2.23 -4.37 -10.15
C GLU A 3 -1.27 -3.89 -9.07
N VAL A 4 -1.64 -4.07 -7.81
CA VAL A 4 -0.88 -3.63 -6.63
C VAL A 4 -0.48 -4.83 -5.79
N ARG A 5 0.78 -4.90 -5.38
CA ARG A 5 1.28 -5.86 -4.40
C ARG A 5 1.75 -5.14 -3.15
N TRP A 6 1.24 -5.60 -2.01
CA TRP A 6 1.59 -5.11 -0.70
C TRP A 6 2.52 -6.09 0.00
N HIS A 7 3.61 -5.60 0.55
CA HIS A 7 4.50 -6.34 1.44
C HIS A 7 4.40 -5.80 2.86
N GLY A 8 4.15 -6.67 3.81
CA GLY A 8 4.08 -6.35 5.23
C GLY A 8 4.51 -7.52 6.08
N ARG A 9 4.36 -7.39 7.39
CA ARG A 9 4.47 -8.49 8.33
C ARG A 9 3.09 -8.89 8.84
N GLY A 10 2.92 -10.13 9.22
CA GLY A 10 1.70 -10.61 9.88
C GLY A 10 1.35 -9.72 11.08
N GLY A 11 0.16 -9.13 11.06
CA GLY A 11 -0.32 -8.17 12.06
C GLY A 11 -0.13 -6.68 11.70
N GLN A 12 0.57 -6.32 10.62
CA GLN A 12 0.73 -4.91 10.20
C GLN A 12 -0.45 -4.37 9.38
N GLY A 13 -1.46 -5.19 9.08
CA GLY A 13 -2.69 -4.76 8.41
C GLY A 13 -2.60 -4.64 6.89
N ALA A 14 -1.71 -5.38 6.22
CA ALA A 14 -1.65 -5.43 4.75
C ALA A 14 -3.01 -5.83 4.15
N VAL A 15 -3.71 -6.81 4.73
CA VAL A 15 -5.04 -7.23 4.28
C VAL A 15 -6.06 -6.09 4.45
N THR A 16 -6.00 -5.34 5.54
CA THR A 16 -6.89 -4.18 5.76
C THR A 16 -6.65 -3.10 4.70
N SER A 17 -5.39 -2.84 4.30
CA SER A 17 -5.10 -1.91 3.20
C SER A 17 -5.74 -2.36 1.89
N VAL A 18 -5.64 -3.66 1.61
CA VAL A 18 -6.23 -4.28 0.41
C VAL A 18 -7.75 -4.16 0.41
N GLU A 19 -8.41 -4.43 1.54
CA GLU A 19 -9.87 -4.29 1.68
C GLU A 19 -10.30 -2.83 1.46
N LEU A 20 -9.64 -1.88 2.12
CA LEU A 20 -9.96 -0.46 1.99
C LEU A 20 -9.81 0.06 0.56
N LEU A 21 -8.72 -0.32 -0.11
CA LEU A 21 -8.51 0.06 -1.51
C LEU A 21 -9.61 -0.51 -2.42
N ALA A 22 -9.96 -1.79 -2.24
CA ALA A 22 -10.99 -2.44 -3.03
C ALA A 22 -12.37 -1.79 -2.81
N LEU A 23 -12.76 -1.55 -1.55
CA LEU A 23 -14.02 -0.88 -1.22
C LEU A 23 -14.06 0.53 -1.78
N THR A 24 -12.98 1.30 -1.67
CA THR A 24 -12.88 2.65 -2.23
C THR A 24 -13.05 2.65 -3.75
N ALA A 25 -12.43 1.70 -4.44
CA ALA A 25 -12.57 1.57 -5.89
C ALA A 25 -14.02 1.23 -6.29
N ILE A 26 -14.69 0.36 -5.53
CA ILE A 26 -16.09 0.00 -5.75
C ILE A 26 -17.00 1.22 -5.53
N GLU A 27 -16.77 2.04 -4.53
CA GLU A 27 -17.54 3.29 -4.32
C GLU A 27 -17.38 4.29 -5.48
N GLU A 28 -16.25 4.23 -6.20
CA GLU A 28 -16.05 5.00 -7.45
C GLU A 28 -16.69 4.35 -8.68
N GLY A 29 -17.41 3.25 -8.53
CA GLY A 29 -18.02 2.52 -9.65
C GLY A 29 -17.05 1.65 -10.45
N LYS A 30 -15.85 1.41 -9.92
CA LYS A 30 -14.85 0.52 -10.52
C LYS A 30 -15.05 -0.92 -10.07
N TYR A 31 -14.41 -1.84 -10.78
CA TYR A 31 -14.28 -3.23 -10.35
C TYR A 31 -12.98 -3.42 -9.58
N ALA A 32 -13.05 -4.13 -8.47
CA ALA A 32 -11.87 -4.39 -7.64
C ALA A 32 -11.84 -5.82 -7.13
N GLN A 33 -10.64 -6.33 -6.96
CA GLN A 33 -10.34 -7.57 -6.24
C GLN A 33 -9.30 -7.26 -5.18
N GLY A 34 -9.47 -7.85 -4.00
CA GLY A 34 -8.50 -7.80 -2.92
C GLY A 34 -8.34 -9.19 -2.31
N PHE A 35 -7.11 -9.68 -2.22
CA PHE A 35 -6.85 -11.02 -1.68
C PHE A 35 -5.45 -11.09 -1.06
N PRO A 36 -5.29 -11.82 0.08
CA PRO A 36 -3.98 -12.13 0.63
C PRO A 36 -3.32 -13.27 -0.15
N SER A 37 -1.98 -13.32 -0.11
CA SER A 37 -1.26 -14.54 -0.39
C SER A 37 -1.36 -15.44 0.84
N PHE A 38 -2.01 -16.58 0.70
CA PHE A 38 -2.11 -17.54 1.80
C PHE A 38 -0.83 -18.37 1.92
N GLY A 39 -0.30 -18.48 3.11
CA GLY A 39 0.81 -19.32 3.49
C GLY A 39 0.74 -19.64 4.99
N PRO A 40 1.67 -20.40 5.56
CA PRO A 40 1.71 -20.72 6.99
C PRO A 40 2.22 -19.54 7.84
N GLU A 41 1.80 -18.32 7.48
CA GLU A 41 2.33 -17.10 8.09
C GLU A 41 2.00 -17.02 9.58
N ARG A 42 3.05 -16.81 10.35
CA ARG A 42 2.96 -16.48 11.78
C ARG A 42 3.02 -14.97 11.96
N ARG A 43 2.55 -14.49 13.08
CA ARG A 43 2.70 -13.08 13.47
C ARG A 43 4.15 -12.63 13.31
N GLY A 44 4.38 -11.51 12.58
CA GLY A 44 5.70 -10.97 12.28
C GLY A 44 6.41 -11.56 11.05
N ALA A 45 5.93 -12.69 10.49
CA ALA A 45 6.48 -13.23 9.25
C ALA A 45 6.14 -12.33 8.05
N PRO A 46 6.98 -12.34 6.98
CA PRO A 46 6.66 -11.65 5.73
C PRO A 46 5.33 -12.15 5.15
N VAL A 47 4.46 -11.21 4.78
CA VAL A 47 3.19 -11.50 4.11
C VAL A 47 3.05 -10.64 2.86
N ALA A 48 2.37 -11.17 1.84
CA ALA A 48 1.97 -10.42 0.67
C ALA A 48 0.44 -10.37 0.55
N ALA A 49 -0.07 -9.26 0.02
CA ALA A 49 -1.48 -9.12 -0.32
C ALA A 49 -1.60 -8.32 -1.63
N PHE A 50 -2.72 -8.44 -2.31
CA PHE A 50 -2.86 -7.99 -3.68
C PHE A 50 -4.16 -7.25 -3.93
N ASN A 51 -4.12 -6.25 -4.81
CA ASN A 51 -5.30 -5.63 -5.41
C ASN A 51 -5.22 -5.66 -6.92
N ARG A 52 -6.39 -5.82 -7.56
CA ARG A 52 -6.66 -5.41 -8.93
C ARG A 52 -7.77 -4.39 -8.94
N VAL A 53 -7.59 -3.33 -9.69
CA VAL A 53 -8.60 -2.28 -9.89
C VAL A 53 -8.71 -2.02 -11.38
N ASP A 54 -9.94 -2.03 -11.92
CA ASP A 54 -10.22 -1.80 -13.33
C ASP A 54 -11.57 -1.10 -13.51
N ASP A 55 -11.76 -0.42 -14.63
CA ASP A 55 -13.05 0.12 -15.05
C ASP A 55 -13.96 -0.97 -15.66
N HIS A 56 -13.42 -2.16 -15.92
CA HIS A 56 -14.12 -3.31 -16.49
C HIS A 56 -14.09 -4.51 -15.55
N HIS A 57 -15.03 -5.43 -15.75
CA HIS A 57 -15.15 -6.64 -14.92
C HIS A 57 -13.88 -7.50 -14.96
N ILE A 58 -13.31 -7.78 -13.78
CA ILE A 58 -12.06 -8.52 -13.61
C ILE A 58 -12.36 -10.03 -13.59
N LYS A 59 -11.92 -10.75 -14.63
CA LYS A 59 -12.13 -12.21 -14.77
C LYS A 59 -10.95 -13.03 -14.25
N ILE A 60 -9.77 -12.42 -14.08
CA ILE A 60 -8.53 -13.08 -13.66
C ILE A 60 -8.63 -13.50 -12.20
N ARG A 61 -8.18 -14.74 -11.89
CA ARG A 61 -8.18 -15.32 -10.53
C ARG A 61 -6.79 -15.70 -10.03
N SER A 62 -5.76 -15.64 -10.88
CA SER A 62 -4.37 -15.94 -10.50
C SER A 62 -3.77 -14.90 -9.57
N GLN A 63 -2.65 -15.22 -8.94
CA GLN A 63 -1.83 -14.24 -8.23
C GLN A 63 -1.28 -13.17 -9.17
N ILE A 64 -0.82 -12.05 -8.59
CA ILE A 64 -0.18 -10.96 -9.34
C ILE A 64 1.34 -11.19 -9.35
N TYR A 65 1.86 -11.53 -10.52
CA TYR A 65 3.29 -11.77 -10.73
C TYR A 65 4.03 -10.55 -11.27
N SER A 66 3.33 -9.67 -12.01
CA SER A 66 3.91 -8.46 -12.60
C SER A 66 3.12 -7.21 -12.20
N PRO A 67 3.25 -6.76 -10.92
CA PRO A 67 2.50 -5.62 -10.43
C PRO A 67 2.92 -4.31 -11.10
N ASP A 68 1.97 -3.37 -11.19
CA ASP A 68 2.23 -1.98 -11.57
C ASP A 68 2.77 -1.18 -10.38
N VAL A 69 2.33 -1.54 -9.18
CA VAL A 69 2.72 -0.85 -7.94
C VAL A 69 3.08 -1.88 -6.87
N VAL A 70 4.19 -1.64 -6.18
CA VAL A 70 4.58 -2.37 -4.97
C VAL A 70 4.59 -1.41 -3.79
N VAL A 71 3.93 -1.80 -2.71
CA VAL A 71 3.91 -1.06 -1.44
C VAL A 71 4.58 -1.88 -0.35
N VAL A 72 5.56 -1.29 0.33
CA VAL A 72 6.31 -1.92 1.42
C VAL A 72 5.97 -1.23 2.74
N LEU A 73 5.24 -1.92 3.61
CA LEU A 73 4.81 -1.40 4.92
C LEU A 73 5.94 -1.37 5.96
N ASP A 74 6.99 -2.16 5.74
CA ASP A 74 8.12 -2.32 6.65
C ASP A 74 9.42 -2.49 5.84
N GLU A 75 10.31 -1.50 5.92
CA GLU A 75 11.56 -1.50 5.13
C GLU A 75 12.48 -2.69 5.43
N SER A 76 12.41 -3.26 6.63
CA SER A 76 13.21 -4.42 7.00
C SER A 76 12.93 -5.66 6.14
N LEU A 77 11.76 -5.71 5.48
CA LEU A 77 11.42 -6.78 4.54
C LEU A 77 12.33 -6.82 3.31
N MET A 78 12.90 -5.68 2.90
CA MET A 78 13.79 -5.63 1.74
C MET A 78 15.10 -6.41 1.94
N ALA A 79 15.47 -6.70 3.18
CA ALA A 79 16.60 -7.59 3.50
C ALA A 79 16.23 -9.08 3.49
N MET A 80 14.95 -9.42 3.50
CA MET A 80 14.45 -10.79 3.62
C MET A 80 13.83 -11.32 2.34
N VAL A 81 13.18 -10.44 1.57
CA VAL A 81 12.48 -10.79 0.33
C VAL A 81 12.79 -9.77 -0.77
N ASN A 82 12.86 -10.24 -2.00
CA ASN A 82 13.00 -9.33 -3.15
C ASN A 82 11.65 -8.67 -3.44
N VAL A 83 11.40 -7.52 -2.80
CA VAL A 83 10.12 -6.79 -2.94
C VAL A 83 9.87 -6.26 -4.34
N VAL A 84 10.90 -6.13 -5.18
CA VAL A 84 10.78 -5.64 -6.57
C VAL A 84 10.70 -6.77 -7.59
N ASP A 85 10.69 -8.03 -7.16
CA ASP A 85 10.55 -9.17 -8.08
C ASP A 85 9.27 -9.03 -8.91
N GLY A 86 9.40 -9.11 -10.24
CA GLY A 86 8.29 -8.95 -11.19
C GLY A 86 7.67 -7.54 -11.27
N LEU A 87 8.11 -6.55 -10.48
CA LEU A 87 7.63 -5.17 -10.63
C LEU A 87 7.98 -4.65 -12.02
N LYS A 88 6.98 -4.12 -12.74
CA LYS A 88 7.16 -3.61 -14.10
C LYS A 88 8.24 -2.51 -14.14
N PRO A 89 9.02 -2.39 -15.21
CA PRO A 89 10.06 -1.34 -15.33
C PRO A 89 9.51 0.09 -15.17
N GLU A 90 8.30 0.33 -15.66
CA GLU A 90 7.55 1.59 -15.51
C GLU A 90 6.73 1.66 -14.23
N GLY A 91 6.75 0.62 -13.43
CA GLY A 91 6.02 0.50 -12.17
C GLY A 91 6.57 1.43 -11.07
N ILE A 92 5.88 1.43 -9.94
CA ILE A 92 6.20 2.30 -8.80
C ILE A 92 6.47 1.44 -7.56
N LEU A 93 7.63 1.65 -6.93
CA LEU A 93 7.94 1.11 -5.61
C LEU A 93 7.67 2.19 -4.55
N ILE A 94 6.78 1.93 -3.60
CA ILE A 94 6.44 2.85 -2.50
C ILE A 94 6.88 2.22 -1.17
N VAL A 95 7.74 2.89 -0.43
CA VAL A 95 8.35 2.34 0.79
C VAL A 95 8.07 3.21 2.00
N ASN A 96 7.61 2.58 3.08
CA ASN A 96 7.58 3.20 4.40
C ASN A 96 9.00 3.25 4.97
N THR A 97 9.62 4.41 4.91
CA THR A 97 10.99 4.62 5.37
C THR A 97 11.31 6.11 5.54
N ALA A 98 12.24 6.43 6.43
CA ALA A 98 12.84 7.76 6.53
C ALA A 98 14.04 7.95 5.56
N LYS A 99 14.48 6.87 4.88
CA LYS A 99 15.60 6.92 3.93
C LYS A 99 15.23 7.70 2.66
N SER A 100 16.25 8.19 2.00
CA SER A 100 16.11 8.86 0.70
C SER A 100 15.79 7.87 -0.43
N ILE A 101 15.21 8.39 -1.51
CA ILE A 101 14.95 7.62 -2.74
C ILE A 101 16.24 6.98 -3.27
N LYS A 102 17.37 7.69 -3.18
CA LYS A 102 18.67 7.18 -3.63
C LYS A 102 19.12 5.94 -2.85
N GLU A 103 19.00 5.97 -1.53
CA GLU A 103 19.30 4.82 -0.67
C GLU A 103 18.42 3.61 -1.00
N ILE A 104 17.12 3.83 -1.22
CA ILE A 104 16.20 2.75 -1.60
C ILE A 104 16.55 2.20 -2.99
N ALA A 105 16.91 3.05 -3.95
CA ALA A 105 17.35 2.62 -5.28
C ALA A 105 18.63 1.76 -5.20
N GLU A 106 19.59 2.14 -4.37
CA GLU A 106 20.82 1.38 -4.13
C GLU A 106 20.55 0.02 -3.47
N MET A 107 19.62 -0.03 -2.50
CA MET A 107 19.24 -1.26 -1.80
C MET A 107 18.51 -2.25 -2.70
N THR A 108 17.56 -1.77 -3.50
CA THR A 108 16.68 -2.63 -4.31
C THR A 108 17.18 -2.88 -5.72
N LYS A 109 18.14 -2.09 -6.20
CA LYS A 109 18.60 -2.05 -7.61
C LYS A 109 17.48 -1.72 -8.61
N PHE A 110 16.35 -1.25 -8.14
CA PHE A 110 15.22 -0.86 -8.99
C PHE A 110 15.52 0.49 -9.66
N LYS A 111 15.28 0.56 -10.98
CA LYS A 111 15.54 1.75 -11.81
C LYS A 111 14.29 2.53 -12.19
N GLY A 112 13.11 2.02 -11.83
CA GLY A 112 11.83 2.68 -12.08
C GLY A 112 11.52 3.76 -11.04
N LYS A 113 10.26 4.12 -10.95
CA LYS A 113 9.80 5.15 -10.00
C LYS A 113 9.85 4.64 -8.57
N ILE A 114 10.43 5.42 -7.67
CA ILE A 114 10.51 5.12 -6.23
C ILE A 114 9.85 6.27 -5.47
N ALA A 115 9.02 5.90 -4.50
CA ALA A 115 8.41 6.82 -3.57
C ALA A 115 8.76 6.42 -2.12
N THR A 116 9.04 7.41 -1.27
CA THR A 116 9.34 7.21 0.14
C THR A 116 8.49 8.11 1.02
N VAL A 117 8.06 7.60 2.15
CA VAL A 117 7.34 8.34 3.19
C VAL A 117 7.62 7.69 4.55
N ASP A 118 7.88 8.50 5.57
CA ASP A 118 7.99 8.00 6.95
C ASP A 118 6.59 7.83 7.56
N ALA A 119 5.88 6.82 7.06
CA ALA A 119 4.53 6.50 7.50
C ALA A 119 4.49 6.05 8.97
N SER A 120 5.59 5.50 9.49
CA SER A 120 5.69 5.11 10.90
C SER A 120 5.63 6.31 11.83
N SER A 121 6.39 7.37 11.56
CA SER A 121 6.34 8.62 12.32
C SER A 121 4.99 9.33 12.18
N ILE A 122 4.40 9.33 10.98
CA ILE A 122 3.07 9.89 10.75
C ILE A 122 2.03 9.14 11.58
N ALA A 123 1.99 7.81 11.48
CA ALA A 123 1.04 6.96 12.21
C ALA A 123 1.19 7.15 13.72
N TRP A 124 2.41 7.21 14.24
CA TRP A 124 2.65 7.46 15.65
C TRP A 124 2.07 8.80 16.12
N LYS A 125 2.25 9.89 15.34
CA LYS A 125 1.76 11.22 15.66
C LYS A 125 0.23 11.33 15.58
N GLU A 126 -0.39 10.74 14.56
CA GLU A 126 -1.83 10.88 14.31
C GLU A 126 -2.67 9.82 15.05
N LEU A 127 -2.18 8.59 15.13
CA LEU A 127 -2.91 7.45 15.69
C LEU A 127 -2.47 7.08 17.10
N GLY A 128 -1.25 7.47 17.51
CA GLY A 128 -0.62 7.05 18.77
C GLY A 128 -0.08 5.62 18.74
N VAL A 129 -0.07 4.97 17.58
CA VAL A 129 0.45 3.61 17.36
C VAL A 129 1.11 3.52 15.99
N PRO A 130 2.19 2.71 15.81
CA PRO A 130 2.92 2.61 14.55
C PRO A 130 2.24 1.65 13.54
N ILE A 131 0.93 1.79 13.36
CA ILE A 131 0.16 0.98 12.38
C ILE A 131 0.07 1.80 11.09
N THR A 132 0.83 1.39 10.08
CA THR A 132 1.08 2.17 8.87
C THR A 132 0.17 1.86 7.68
N ASN A 133 -0.73 0.88 7.81
CA ASN A 133 -1.58 0.41 6.72
C ASN A 133 -2.40 1.52 6.04
N THR A 134 -3.20 2.26 6.80
CA THR A 134 -4.00 3.37 6.26
C THR A 134 -3.13 4.55 5.82
N THR A 135 -2.06 4.82 6.56
CA THR A 135 -1.09 5.87 6.22
C THR A 135 -0.49 5.61 4.84
N MET A 136 -0.01 4.38 4.60
CA MET A 136 0.58 3.98 3.31
C MET A 136 -0.43 3.94 2.16
N LEU A 137 -1.73 3.74 2.46
CA LEU A 137 -2.77 3.87 1.45
C LEU A 137 -2.84 5.31 0.89
N GLY A 138 -2.63 6.33 1.73
CA GLY A 138 -2.52 7.71 1.27
C GLY A 138 -1.36 7.93 0.29
N ALA A 139 -0.18 7.40 0.59
CA ALA A 139 0.97 7.45 -0.31
C ALA A 139 0.71 6.71 -1.63
N LEU A 140 0.08 5.52 -1.57
CA LEU A 140 -0.32 4.78 -2.76
C LEU A 140 -1.25 5.62 -3.66
N ILE A 141 -2.29 6.22 -3.09
CA ILE A 141 -3.27 7.02 -3.84
C ILE A 141 -2.57 8.19 -4.55
N LYS A 142 -1.67 8.89 -3.85
CA LYS A 142 -0.90 9.99 -4.45
C LYS A 142 -0.07 9.56 -5.65
N CYS A 143 0.64 8.45 -5.52
CA CYS A 143 1.60 7.99 -6.53
C CYS A 143 0.91 7.32 -7.73
N SER A 144 -0.14 6.54 -7.48
CA SER A 144 -0.80 5.71 -8.52
C SER A 144 -2.05 6.34 -9.11
N LYS A 145 -2.72 7.22 -8.37
CA LYS A 145 -4.04 7.81 -8.73
C LYS A 145 -5.11 6.75 -9.04
N VAL A 146 -4.98 5.55 -8.47
CA VAL A 146 -5.87 4.42 -8.70
C VAL A 146 -7.30 4.69 -8.24
N VAL A 147 -7.45 5.47 -7.16
CA VAL A 147 -8.69 6.03 -6.64
C VAL A 147 -8.47 7.49 -6.20
N LYS A 148 -9.55 8.22 -5.91
CA LYS A 148 -9.47 9.56 -5.33
C LYS A 148 -9.31 9.49 -3.82
N LEU A 149 -8.60 10.46 -3.23
CA LEU A 149 -8.40 10.49 -1.78
C LEU A 149 -9.73 10.69 -1.02
N GLU A 150 -10.63 11.48 -1.59
CA GLU A 150 -11.92 11.79 -0.98
C GLU A 150 -12.83 10.55 -0.86
N SER A 151 -12.68 9.60 -1.80
CA SER A 151 -13.51 8.39 -1.86
C SER A 151 -13.18 7.37 -0.75
N VAL A 152 -12.04 7.54 -0.04
CA VAL A 152 -11.68 6.62 1.06
C VAL A 152 -12.52 6.84 2.31
N LYS A 153 -13.23 7.97 2.41
CA LYS A 153 -13.92 8.37 3.65
C LYS A 153 -14.95 7.34 4.09
N GLY A 154 -15.83 6.90 3.21
CA GLY A 154 -16.86 5.90 3.50
C GLY A 154 -16.27 4.59 4.05
N PRO A 155 -15.39 3.90 3.33
CA PRO A 155 -14.75 2.68 3.81
C PRO A 155 -13.97 2.85 5.13
N VAL A 156 -13.29 3.98 5.32
CA VAL A 156 -12.54 4.26 6.55
C VAL A 156 -13.49 4.50 7.73
N ASP A 157 -14.55 5.28 7.55
CA ASP A 157 -15.58 5.52 8.58
C ASP A 157 -16.24 4.19 9.01
N HIS A 158 -16.61 3.36 8.04
CA HIS A 158 -17.20 2.05 8.31
C HIS A 158 -16.25 1.12 9.06
N ARG A 159 -14.97 1.09 8.68
CA ARG A 159 -13.97 0.17 9.26
C ARG A 159 -13.50 0.59 10.64
N PHE A 160 -13.31 1.88 10.88
CA PHE A 160 -12.60 2.38 12.06
C PHE A 160 -13.49 3.17 13.04
N GLY A 161 -14.72 3.53 12.66
CA GLY A 161 -15.68 4.21 13.54
C GLY A 161 -15.06 5.42 14.25
N ARG A 162 -14.97 5.37 15.58
CA ARG A 162 -14.50 6.50 16.41
C ARG A 162 -13.07 6.98 16.10
N ILE A 163 -12.23 6.13 15.53
CA ILE A 163 -10.85 6.49 15.18
C ILE A 163 -10.67 6.77 13.67
N ALA A 164 -11.76 6.79 12.90
CA ALA A 164 -11.73 7.04 11.47
C ALA A 164 -11.06 8.38 11.12
N ASN A 165 -11.41 9.46 11.82
CA ASN A 165 -10.82 10.78 11.57
C ASN A 165 -9.30 10.80 11.75
N LYS A 166 -8.76 10.06 12.73
CA LYS A 166 -7.31 9.93 12.92
C LYS A 166 -6.66 9.18 11.77
N ASN A 167 -7.29 8.12 11.29
CA ASN A 167 -6.83 7.37 10.12
C ASN A 167 -6.86 8.22 8.85
N LEU A 168 -7.92 8.99 8.62
CA LEU A 168 -8.02 9.92 7.50
C LEU A 168 -6.95 11.02 7.57
N ALA A 169 -6.66 11.55 8.77
CA ALA A 169 -5.59 12.54 8.98
C ALA A 169 -4.21 11.94 8.65
N ALA A 170 -3.90 10.73 9.15
CA ALA A 170 -2.66 10.03 8.84
C ALA A 170 -2.52 9.75 7.34
N MET A 171 -3.58 9.31 6.69
CA MET A 171 -3.64 9.05 5.24
C MET A 171 -3.40 10.33 4.43
N LYS A 172 -4.13 11.41 4.76
CA LYS A 172 -3.98 12.72 4.10
C LYS A 172 -2.56 13.25 4.25
N ARG A 173 -1.99 13.12 5.43
CA ARG A 173 -0.64 13.57 5.69
C ARG A 173 0.40 12.79 4.89
N ALA A 174 0.30 11.47 4.80
CA ALA A 174 1.17 10.67 3.95
C ALA A 174 0.99 10.98 2.46
N TYR A 175 -0.24 11.27 2.02
CA TYR A 175 -0.52 11.75 0.67
C TYR A 175 0.22 13.05 0.35
N ASP A 176 0.30 13.99 1.31
CA ASP A 176 0.95 15.28 1.10
C ASP A 176 2.48 15.20 1.26
N GLU A 177 3.00 14.34 2.14
CA GLU A 177 4.42 14.26 2.50
C GLU A 177 5.22 13.23 1.67
N VAL A 178 4.55 12.33 0.92
CA VAL A 178 5.26 11.33 0.10
C VAL A 178 6.13 12.01 -0.97
N LYS A 179 7.40 11.57 -1.03
CA LYS A 179 8.39 12.04 -2.02
C LYS A 179 8.57 10.96 -3.07
N PHE A 180 8.64 11.36 -4.33
CA PHE A 180 8.89 10.44 -5.45
C PHE A 180 9.69 11.13 -6.55
N ASN A 181 10.44 10.34 -7.36
CA ASN A 181 11.20 10.79 -8.53
C ASN A 181 10.34 10.75 -9.79
#